data_35038ba3623fcb6ac3892f1fecea873f
#
_entry.id   35038ba3623fcb6ac3892f1fecea873f
#
_cell.length_a   1.000
_cell.length_b   1.000
_cell.length_c   1.000
_cell.angle_alpha   90.00
_cell.angle_beta   90.00
_cell.angle_gamma   90.00
#
_symmetry.space_group_name_H-M   'P 1'
#
loop_
_entity.id
_entity.type
_entity.pdbx_description
1 polymer ?
#
loop_
_entity_poly.entity_id
_entity_poly.type
_entity_poly.pdbx_seq_one_letter_code
_entity_poly.pdbx_strand_id
1 'polypeptide(L)'
;MLYNNGKFYASLLPCNLTKNNRLENTMTTNITTEKITLEELKSWLWGSANIMRGTVDSSDFKNYIFGLIFIKRLSDVFDERVTQVMKAENCTIDVAREMIQQDNPEQYVPEDARWENLVKKTDNIGESIDEAFAEIESQNPSLNKVLTAIQFGDKDKLSNELLMRLLRHFNQHKLGNNNLYKADLLGDAYEYLIGKFADDAGKKGGEFYTPHGVVELIVKLIDPQPGHEIYDPTCGCGGMLVEAARYIKETYPNNGEVMGKPNCKLYGQEKNLGTWAIANLNIFLHNLAGEIERGDTLVNPKHLDKNEGLKNFDRVIANPPFSQSEWWEPLEVNKEIKVDKDGKEKEIPPKYNKDLKDRYGRFGLGIAPRTKADLAFVQHMIASTREDGCIGVVVPHGVLFREGDEGKIRQGLLVGKDGVKGDLIEAIIGLPTSLFFNTGIAAAILVINKAKPAVLKDKVIFIDASADFENGKNMNQLRDEDITRITSAFKQAKKTLIDAGEQTTSSLKELLKSIEVEKYLRVVEMSEIIANDFNLNISRYIDTSIQEISVNIHNVLERSRHIEEKLAITDAKLSQMLKILGID
;
A
#
# COMPACT_ATOMS: atom_id res chain seq x y z
N MET A 1 9.71 10.41 48.14
CA MET A 1 9.77 9.15 48.88
C MET A 1 10.28 8.11 47.93
N LEU A 2 11.42 7.54 48.31
CA LEU A 2 12.29 6.69 47.51
C LEU A 2 11.68 5.29 47.28
N TYR A 3 11.66 4.79 46.05
CA TYR A 3 11.47 3.38 45.76
C TYR A 3 12.85 2.72 45.60
N ASN A 4 13.12 1.70 46.43
CA ASN A 4 14.37 0.94 46.39
C ASN A 4 14.04 -0.55 46.23
N ASN A 5 14.65 -1.13 45.21
CA ASN A 5 15.00 -2.53 44.96
C ASN A 5 14.47 -3.61 45.94
N GLY A 6 13.50 -4.39 45.45
CA GLY A 6 13.11 -5.65 46.09
C GLY A 6 13.62 -6.86 45.30
N LYS A 7 14.73 -7.46 45.76
CA LYS A 7 15.13 -8.81 45.37
C LYS A 7 14.38 -9.81 46.25
N PHE A 8 13.59 -10.69 45.66
CA PHE A 8 13.09 -11.88 46.34
C PHE A 8 14.07 -13.03 46.12
N TYR A 9 14.57 -13.57 47.23
CA TYR A 9 15.29 -14.83 47.28
C TYR A 9 14.29 -15.98 47.43
N ALA A 10 14.18 -16.85 46.41
CA ALA A 10 13.49 -18.12 46.52
C ALA A 10 14.52 -19.24 46.89
N SER A 11 14.21 -19.98 47.94
CA SER A 11 15.01 -21.04 48.52
C SER A 11 15.13 -22.25 47.59
N LEU A 12 16.37 -22.71 47.42
CA LEU A 12 16.77 -23.93 46.74
C LEU A 12 16.28 -25.19 47.46
N LEU A 13 15.58 -26.07 46.73
CA LEU A 13 15.52 -27.50 47.05
C LEU A 13 16.07 -28.29 45.86
N PRO A 14 16.95 -29.30 46.10
CA PRO A 14 17.58 -30.06 45.04
C PRO A 14 16.66 -31.16 44.50
N CYS A 15 16.48 -31.20 43.20
CA CYS A 15 15.73 -32.27 42.51
C CYS A 15 16.70 -33.35 42.02
N ASN A 16 16.54 -34.59 42.52
CA ASN A 16 17.25 -35.78 42.10
C ASN A 16 16.79 -36.25 40.73
N LEU A 17 17.72 -36.36 39.80
CA LEU A 17 17.54 -36.97 38.48
C LEU A 17 17.59 -38.51 38.59
N THR A 18 16.51 -39.20 38.28
CA THR A 18 16.51 -40.60 37.82
C THR A 18 16.32 -40.66 36.31
N LYS A 19 17.34 -41.22 35.67
CA LYS A 19 17.34 -41.54 34.22
C LYS A 19 16.31 -42.62 33.91
N ASN A 20 15.41 -42.38 32.97
CA ASN A 20 14.76 -43.45 32.22
C ASN A 20 14.87 -43.15 30.74
N ASN A 21 15.77 -43.88 30.08
CA ASN A 21 15.84 -43.99 28.62
C ASN A 21 14.64 -44.79 28.09
N ARG A 22 13.78 -44.16 27.32
CA ARG A 22 12.97 -44.85 26.29
C ARG A 22 13.21 -44.15 24.97
N LEU A 23 13.83 -44.90 24.06
CA LEU A 23 13.94 -44.56 22.63
C LEU A 23 12.55 -44.59 22.01
N GLU A 24 12.02 -43.43 21.65
CA GLU A 24 10.95 -43.33 20.68
C GLU A 24 11.56 -42.86 19.36
N ASN A 25 11.51 -43.73 18.37
CA ASN A 25 11.78 -43.44 16.96
C ASN A 25 10.71 -42.51 16.43
N THR A 26 10.92 -41.19 16.48
CA THR A 26 10.18 -40.21 15.67
C THR A 26 11.01 -39.89 14.46
N MET A 27 10.41 -40.03 13.28
CA MET A 27 10.96 -39.55 12.00
C MET A 27 11.33 -38.09 12.13
N THR A 28 12.60 -37.80 12.33
CA THR A 28 13.15 -36.44 12.19
C THR A 28 13.20 -36.09 10.73
N THR A 29 12.20 -35.33 10.25
CA THR A 29 12.39 -34.50 9.07
C THR A 29 13.57 -33.58 9.36
N ASN A 30 14.59 -33.61 8.53
CA ASN A 30 15.74 -32.72 8.59
C ASN A 30 15.24 -31.29 8.42
N ILE A 31 14.99 -30.59 9.54
CA ILE A 31 14.74 -29.14 9.54
C ILE A 31 16.10 -28.51 9.30
N THR A 32 16.30 -27.94 8.14
CA THR A 32 17.52 -27.20 7.80
C THR A 32 17.69 -26.04 8.77
N THR A 33 18.85 -25.98 9.42
CA THR A 33 19.24 -24.90 10.35
C THR A 33 19.68 -23.63 9.61
N GLU A 34 19.66 -23.64 8.27
CA GLU A 34 19.98 -22.48 7.44
C GLU A 34 18.83 -21.47 7.44
N LYS A 35 19.22 -20.19 7.52
CA LYS A 35 18.26 -19.07 7.44
C LYS A 35 17.67 -19.03 6.05
N ILE A 36 16.33 -18.91 5.98
CA ILE A 36 15.61 -18.82 4.71
C ILE A 36 15.88 -17.46 4.04
N THR A 37 16.16 -17.49 2.75
CA THR A 37 16.33 -16.30 1.91
C THR A 37 14.97 -15.77 1.42
N LEU A 38 14.93 -14.51 0.92
CA LEU A 38 13.69 -13.92 0.40
C LEU A 38 13.14 -14.72 -0.80
N GLU A 39 14.00 -15.15 -1.71
CA GLU A 39 13.55 -15.89 -2.90
C GLU A 39 13.02 -17.28 -2.56
N GLU A 40 13.65 -17.99 -1.63
CA GLU A 40 13.14 -19.25 -1.12
C GLU A 40 11.80 -19.07 -0.42
N LEU A 41 11.68 -18.02 0.41
CA LEU A 41 10.44 -17.69 1.10
C LEU A 41 9.30 -17.36 0.12
N LYS A 42 9.55 -16.52 -0.88
CA LYS A 42 8.59 -16.20 -1.95
C LYS A 42 8.13 -17.44 -2.70
N SER A 43 9.07 -18.31 -3.09
CA SER A 43 8.77 -19.54 -3.83
C SER A 43 7.93 -20.52 -2.98
N TRP A 44 8.32 -20.70 -1.73
CA TRP A 44 7.61 -21.56 -0.79
C TRP A 44 6.20 -21.04 -0.51
N LEU A 45 6.03 -19.76 -0.23
CA LEU A 45 4.72 -19.16 0.00
C LEU A 45 3.82 -19.25 -1.24
N TRP A 46 4.39 -19.05 -2.44
CA TRP A 46 3.64 -19.24 -3.69
C TRP A 46 3.23 -20.70 -3.91
N GLY A 47 4.01 -21.64 -3.43
CA GLY A 47 3.68 -23.07 -3.42
C GLY A 47 2.36 -23.37 -2.70
N SER A 48 2.02 -22.64 -1.63
CA SER A 48 0.75 -22.80 -0.92
C SER A 48 -0.47 -22.39 -1.77
N ALA A 49 -0.33 -21.36 -2.60
CA ALA A 49 -1.37 -20.95 -3.56
C ALA A 49 -1.66 -22.07 -4.59
N ASN A 50 -0.62 -22.77 -5.05
CA ASN A 50 -0.80 -23.90 -5.96
C ASN A 50 -1.53 -25.08 -5.33
N ILE A 51 -1.42 -25.28 -4.01
CA ILE A 51 -2.17 -26.32 -3.26
C ILE A 51 -3.67 -26.00 -3.26
N MET A 52 -4.06 -24.73 -3.22
CA MET A 52 -5.45 -24.26 -3.17
C MET A 52 -6.10 -24.14 -4.56
N ARG A 53 -5.28 -24.09 -5.61
CA ARG A 53 -5.74 -23.86 -6.99
C ARG A 53 -6.72 -24.95 -7.43
N GLY A 54 -7.86 -24.52 -7.99
CA GLY A 54 -8.94 -25.41 -8.42
C GLY A 54 -9.98 -25.77 -7.34
N THR A 55 -9.73 -25.39 -6.07
CA THR A 55 -10.67 -25.67 -4.96
C THR A 55 -11.24 -24.38 -4.37
N VAL A 56 -10.42 -23.32 -4.26
CA VAL A 56 -10.78 -22.03 -3.69
C VAL A 56 -10.66 -20.96 -4.77
N ASP A 57 -11.46 -19.88 -4.68
CA ASP A 57 -11.33 -18.73 -5.57
C ASP A 57 -9.97 -18.05 -5.33
N SER A 58 -9.28 -17.69 -6.40
CA SER A 58 -7.94 -17.05 -6.29
C SER A 58 -7.96 -15.73 -5.53
N SER A 59 -9.09 -15.03 -5.50
CA SER A 59 -9.29 -13.81 -4.71
C SER A 59 -9.24 -14.06 -3.20
N ASP A 60 -9.55 -15.28 -2.74
CA ASP A 60 -9.61 -15.67 -1.34
C ASP A 60 -8.28 -16.29 -0.84
N PHE A 61 -7.38 -16.72 -1.74
CA PHE A 61 -6.10 -17.36 -1.36
C PHE A 61 -5.33 -16.54 -0.32
N LYS A 62 -5.26 -15.23 -0.53
CA LYS A 62 -4.55 -14.31 0.35
C LYS A 62 -5.01 -14.42 1.80
N ASN A 63 -6.32 -14.51 2.05
CA ASN A 63 -6.87 -14.54 3.40
C ASN A 63 -6.38 -15.79 4.15
N TYR A 64 -6.49 -16.97 3.52
CA TYR A 64 -6.12 -18.24 4.13
C TYR A 64 -4.61 -18.39 4.31
N ILE A 65 -3.83 -18.04 3.28
CA ILE A 65 -2.37 -18.12 3.34
C ILE A 65 -1.84 -17.21 4.43
N PHE A 66 -2.34 -15.97 4.49
CA PHE A 66 -1.89 -14.99 5.45
C PHE A 66 -2.28 -15.34 6.89
N GLY A 67 -3.47 -15.89 7.09
CA GLY A 67 -3.87 -16.42 8.39
C GLY A 67 -2.95 -17.54 8.89
N LEU A 68 -2.62 -18.50 8.00
CA LEU A 68 -1.71 -19.61 8.35
C LEU A 68 -0.27 -19.16 8.59
N ILE A 69 0.25 -18.22 7.78
CA ILE A 69 1.58 -17.63 8.01
C ILE A 69 1.61 -16.92 9.36
N PHE A 70 0.57 -16.18 9.68
CA PHE A 70 0.50 -15.44 10.93
C PHE A 70 0.57 -16.35 12.14
N ILE A 71 -0.32 -17.35 12.23
CA ILE A 71 -0.31 -18.28 13.39
C ILE A 71 0.98 -19.09 13.47
N LYS A 72 1.54 -19.48 12.31
CA LYS A 72 2.85 -20.14 12.23
C LYS A 72 3.96 -19.26 12.78
N ARG A 73 4.04 -17.99 12.32
CA ARG A 73 5.02 -17.00 12.79
C ARG A 73 4.89 -16.75 14.29
N LEU A 74 3.66 -16.54 14.76
CA LEU A 74 3.40 -16.29 16.18
C LEU A 74 3.87 -17.45 17.05
N SER A 75 3.54 -18.71 16.64
CA SER A 75 3.98 -19.91 17.33
C SER A 75 5.51 -20.07 17.33
N ASP A 76 6.17 -19.87 16.21
CA ASP A 76 7.62 -20.04 16.10
C ASP A 76 8.39 -18.99 16.94
N VAL A 77 7.89 -17.73 16.96
CA VAL A 77 8.47 -16.67 17.81
C VAL A 77 8.24 -16.97 19.30
N PHE A 78 7.06 -17.47 19.65
CA PHE A 78 6.77 -17.91 21.02
C PHE A 78 7.71 -19.03 21.47
N ASP A 79 7.94 -20.06 20.64
CA ASP A 79 8.87 -21.16 20.95
C ASP A 79 10.30 -20.66 21.15
N GLU A 80 10.76 -19.70 20.33
CA GLU A 80 12.06 -19.05 20.53
C GLU A 80 12.11 -18.33 21.88
N ARG A 81 11.06 -17.59 22.23
CA ARG A 81 10.97 -16.86 23.50
C ARG A 81 10.97 -17.80 24.68
N VAL A 82 10.19 -18.89 24.63
CA VAL A 82 10.20 -19.95 25.65
C VAL A 82 11.61 -20.48 25.83
N THR A 83 12.31 -20.78 24.73
CA THR A 83 13.69 -21.27 24.78
C THR A 83 14.66 -20.27 25.44
N GLN A 84 14.49 -18.98 25.19
CA GLN A 84 15.28 -17.91 25.80
C GLN A 84 15.03 -17.81 27.29
N VAL A 85 13.76 -17.82 27.74
CA VAL A 85 13.38 -17.77 29.15
C VAL A 85 13.89 -19.00 29.90
N MET A 86 13.72 -20.20 29.34
CA MET A 86 14.27 -21.42 29.91
C MET A 86 15.77 -21.31 30.17
N LYS A 87 16.54 -20.74 29.23
CA LYS A 87 18.00 -20.57 29.40
C LYS A 87 18.34 -19.47 30.40
N ALA A 88 17.62 -18.36 30.39
CA ALA A 88 17.88 -17.22 31.27
C ALA A 88 17.56 -17.55 32.74
N GLU A 89 16.41 -18.19 32.97
CA GLU A 89 15.89 -18.48 34.31
C GLU A 89 16.21 -19.92 34.79
N ASN A 90 16.87 -20.71 33.95
CA ASN A 90 17.19 -22.11 34.21
C ASN A 90 15.98 -22.92 34.72
N CYS A 91 14.85 -22.79 34.02
CA CYS A 91 13.55 -23.36 34.38
C CYS A 91 13.06 -24.38 33.35
N THR A 92 11.96 -25.08 33.67
CA THR A 92 11.29 -26.00 32.74
C THR A 92 10.48 -25.26 31.71
N ILE A 93 10.08 -25.94 30.62
CA ILE A 93 9.28 -25.37 29.55
C ILE A 93 7.93 -24.83 30.06
N ASP A 94 7.27 -25.53 30.97
CA ASP A 94 5.98 -25.14 31.51
C ASP A 94 6.09 -23.88 32.36
N VAL A 95 7.11 -23.79 33.21
CA VAL A 95 7.40 -22.58 34.00
C VAL A 95 7.73 -21.40 33.09
N ALA A 96 8.52 -21.60 32.02
CA ALA A 96 8.84 -20.54 31.09
C ALA A 96 7.56 -20.03 30.34
N ARG A 97 6.66 -20.93 29.98
CA ARG A 97 5.37 -20.59 29.36
C ARG A 97 4.48 -19.80 30.31
N GLU A 98 4.39 -20.21 31.58
CA GLU A 98 3.64 -19.48 32.62
C GLU A 98 4.21 -18.08 32.86
N MET A 99 5.54 -17.94 32.92
CA MET A 99 6.20 -16.64 33.06
C MET A 99 5.85 -15.70 31.89
N ILE A 100 5.91 -16.21 30.65
CA ILE A 100 5.56 -15.42 29.48
C ILE A 100 4.09 -15.00 29.52
N GLN A 101 3.19 -15.90 29.92
CA GLN A 101 1.76 -15.60 30.03
C GLN A 101 1.47 -14.51 31.07
N GLN A 102 2.21 -14.46 32.17
CA GLN A 102 2.04 -13.47 33.23
C GLN A 102 2.67 -12.11 32.88
N ASP A 103 3.90 -12.12 32.33
CA ASP A 103 4.67 -10.90 32.08
C ASP A 103 4.37 -10.22 30.74
N ASN A 104 4.01 -11.02 29.72
CA ASN A 104 3.76 -10.55 28.35
C ASN A 104 2.61 -11.35 27.71
N PRO A 105 1.37 -11.19 28.16
CA PRO A 105 0.23 -11.98 27.69
C PRO A 105 0.00 -11.84 26.18
N GLU A 106 0.34 -10.70 25.59
CA GLU A 106 0.24 -10.46 24.15
C GLU A 106 1.24 -11.27 23.30
N GLN A 107 2.27 -11.86 23.94
CA GLN A 107 3.25 -12.73 23.28
C GLN A 107 2.98 -14.22 23.56
N TYR A 108 2.00 -14.51 24.41
CA TYR A 108 1.65 -15.88 24.76
C TYR A 108 0.79 -16.52 23.68
N VAL A 109 1.13 -17.77 23.32
CA VAL A 109 0.31 -18.58 22.42
C VAL A 109 -0.33 -19.71 23.21
N PRO A 110 -1.67 -19.73 23.29
CA PRO A 110 -2.44 -20.77 23.95
C PRO A 110 -2.09 -22.17 23.42
N GLU A 111 -2.29 -23.19 24.23
CA GLU A 111 -1.83 -24.55 23.90
C GLU A 111 -2.45 -25.09 22.61
N ASP A 112 -3.77 -24.94 22.45
CA ASP A 112 -4.48 -25.41 21.27
C ASP A 112 -4.19 -24.57 20.03
N ALA A 113 -3.73 -23.31 20.19
CA ALA A 113 -3.33 -22.41 19.11
C ALA A 113 -1.87 -22.62 18.66
N ARG A 114 -1.06 -23.42 19.38
CA ARG A 114 0.34 -23.67 18.99
C ARG A 114 0.40 -24.48 17.70
N TRP A 115 1.29 -24.07 16.81
CA TRP A 115 1.47 -24.71 15.52
C TRP A 115 1.69 -26.22 15.61
N GLU A 116 2.50 -26.67 16.57
CA GLU A 116 2.79 -28.07 16.83
C GLU A 116 1.53 -28.92 17.14
N ASN A 117 0.49 -28.32 17.71
CA ASN A 117 -0.77 -28.99 18.02
C ASN A 117 -1.75 -28.93 16.85
N LEU A 118 -1.80 -27.82 16.12
CA LEU A 118 -2.62 -27.67 14.91
C LEU A 118 -2.20 -28.68 13.83
N VAL A 119 -0.90 -28.89 13.60
CA VAL A 119 -0.38 -29.82 12.60
C VAL A 119 -0.73 -31.29 12.91
N LYS A 120 -1.00 -31.64 14.16
CA LYS A 120 -1.38 -33.00 14.60
C LYS A 120 -2.87 -33.31 14.39
N LYS A 121 -3.70 -32.27 14.16
CA LYS A 121 -5.14 -32.43 13.95
C LYS A 121 -5.41 -33.17 12.63
N THR A 122 -6.35 -34.10 12.67
CA THR A 122 -6.80 -34.87 11.50
C THR A 122 -8.25 -34.56 11.14
N ASP A 123 -9.02 -34.08 12.10
CA ASP A 123 -10.45 -33.77 11.98
C ASP A 123 -10.73 -32.37 12.43
N ASN A 124 -11.79 -31.74 11.91
CA ASN A 124 -12.25 -30.40 12.27
C ASN A 124 -11.10 -29.37 12.30
N ILE A 125 -10.20 -29.49 11.31
CA ILE A 125 -8.98 -28.65 11.27
C ILE A 125 -9.34 -27.18 11.14
N GLY A 126 -10.33 -26.86 10.28
CA GLY A 126 -10.75 -25.49 10.05
C GLY A 126 -11.35 -24.86 11.31
N GLU A 127 -12.23 -25.57 11.99
CA GLU A 127 -12.83 -25.13 13.24
C GLU A 127 -11.75 -24.94 14.34
N SER A 128 -10.77 -25.86 14.40
CA SER A 128 -9.66 -25.72 15.37
C SER A 128 -8.76 -24.50 15.09
N ILE A 129 -8.60 -24.10 13.82
CA ILE A 129 -7.88 -22.89 13.46
C ILE A 129 -8.71 -21.64 13.85
N ASP A 130 -10.03 -21.66 13.61
CA ASP A 130 -10.92 -20.55 13.99
C ASP A 130 -10.97 -20.37 15.51
N GLU A 131 -11.02 -21.47 16.28
CA GLU A 131 -10.94 -21.45 17.75
C GLU A 131 -9.58 -20.88 18.22
N ALA A 132 -8.48 -21.32 17.63
CA ALA A 132 -7.15 -20.80 17.90
C ALA A 132 -7.04 -19.29 17.63
N PHE A 133 -7.63 -18.81 16.56
CA PHE A 133 -7.68 -17.39 16.24
C PHE A 133 -8.48 -16.59 17.27
N ALA A 134 -9.65 -17.08 17.67
CA ALA A 134 -10.46 -16.44 18.68
C ALA A 134 -9.74 -16.38 20.04
N GLU A 135 -9.00 -17.41 20.41
CA GLU A 135 -8.24 -17.46 21.65
C GLU A 135 -7.06 -16.49 21.63
N ILE A 136 -6.31 -16.41 20.52
CA ILE A 136 -5.23 -15.42 20.35
C ILE A 136 -5.79 -13.99 20.42
N GLU A 137 -6.89 -13.70 19.75
CA GLU A 137 -7.54 -12.37 19.80
C GLU A 137 -7.97 -11.98 21.20
N SER A 138 -8.49 -12.93 21.98
CA SER A 138 -8.95 -12.66 23.35
C SER A 138 -7.83 -12.12 24.26
N GLN A 139 -6.58 -12.47 23.95
CA GLN A 139 -5.39 -12.04 24.68
C GLN A 139 -4.67 -10.84 24.04
N ASN A 140 -5.05 -10.47 22.81
CA ASN A 140 -4.43 -9.40 22.03
C ASN A 140 -5.45 -8.37 21.57
N PRO A 141 -5.77 -7.34 22.35
CA PRO A 141 -6.78 -6.33 21.96
C PRO A 141 -6.51 -5.66 20.62
N SER A 142 -5.25 -5.53 20.21
CA SER A 142 -4.86 -4.96 18.91
C SER A 142 -5.25 -5.84 17.72
N LEU A 143 -5.49 -7.13 17.94
CA LEU A 143 -5.91 -8.08 16.91
C LEU A 143 -7.43 -8.35 16.91
N ASN A 144 -8.19 -7.65 17.75
CA ASN A 144 -9.63 -7.89 17.90
C ASN A 144 -10.36 -7.85 16.55
N LYS A 145 -11.02 -8.93 16.20
CA LYS A 145 -11.74 -9.16 14.94
C LYS A 145 -10.86 -9.21 13.68
N VAL A 146 -9.54 -9.22 13.80
CA VAL A 146 -8.60 -9.29 12.68
C VAL A 146 -8.47 -10.73 12.18
N LEU A 147 -8.20 -11.66 13.08
CA LEU A 147 -8.01 -13.08 12.76
C LEU A 147 -9.34 -13.77 12.50
N THR A 148 -10.34 -13.51 13.35
CA THR A 148 -11.70 -14.09 13.21
C THR A 148 -12.46 -13.53 11.99
N ALA A 149 -11.94 -12.51 11.32
CA ALA A 149 -12.43 -12.11 9.99
C ALA A 149 -12.13 -13.16 8.91
N ILE A 150 -11.17 -14.05 9.14
CA ILE A 150 -10.76 -15.13 8.26
C ILE A 150 -11.35 -16.43 8.82
N GLN A 151 -12.23 -17.08 8.09
CA GLN A 151 -12.93 -18.29 8.56
C GLN A 151 -12.41 -19.51 7.81
N PHE A 152 -11.84 -20.46 8.56
CA PHE A 152 -11.33 -21.74 8.05
C PHE A 152 -12.34 -22.88 8.20
N GLY A 153 -13.35 -22.73 9.04
CA GLY A 153 -14.36 -23.77 9.31
C GLY A 153 -15.39 -23.99 8.20
N ASP A 154 -15.36 -23.24 7.11
CA ASP A 154 -16.22 -23.43 5.95
C ASP A 154 -15.78 -24.68 5.15
N LYS A 155 -16.35 -25.84 5.47
CA LYS A 155 -16.01 -27.13 4.87
C LYS A 155 -16.31 -27.22 3.37
N ASP A 156 -17.21 -26.41 2.85
CA ASP A 156 -17.53 -26.36 1.42
C ASP A 156 -16.39 -25.70 0.63
N LYS A 157 -15.64 -24.79 1.26
CA LYS A 157 -14.47 -24.14 0.68
C LYS A 157 -13.16 -24.82 1.04
N LEU A 158 -13.01 -25.27 2.29
CA LEU A 158 -11.76 -25.79 2.84
C LEU A 158 -11.98 -27.18 3.47
N SER A 159 -11.77 -28.21 2.68
CA SER A 159 -11.82 -29.58 3.22
C SER A 159 -10.67 -29.85 4.20
N ASN A 160 -10.87 -30.76 5.17
CA ASN A 160 -9.81 -31.21 6.08
C ASN A 160 -8.56 -31.68 5.32
N GLU A 161 -8.74 -32.36 4.18
CA GLU A 161 -7.62 -32.82 3.34
C GLU A 161 -6.81 -31.66 2.77
N LEU A 162 -7.47 -30.61 2.28
CA LEU A 162 -6.81 -29.42 1.77
C LEU A 162 -6.04 -28.71 2.89
N LEU A 163 -6.68 -28.51 4.04
CA LEU A 163 -6.05 -27.88 5.22
C LEU A 163 -4.85 -28.70 5.72
N MET A 164 -4.95 -30.03 5.76
CA MET A 164 -3.84 -30.90 6.13
C MET A 164 -2.64 -30.74 5.17
N ARG A 165 -2.90 -30.62 3.86
CA ARG A 165 -1.84 -30.36 2.87
C ARG A 165 -1.19 -29.00 3.08
N LEU A 166 -1.97 -27.97 3.37
CA LEU A 166 -1.45 -26.62 3.69
C LEU A 166 -0.64 -26.61 4.97
N LEU A 167 -1.14 -27.19 6.07
CA LEU A 167 -0.41 -27.28 7.33
C LEU A 167 0.93 -28.02 7.18
N ARG A 168 0.95 -29.15 6.43
CA ARG A 168 2.19 -29.87 6.12
C ARG A 168 3.15 -29.04 5.28
N HIS A 169 2.63 -28.29 4.31
CA HIS A 169 3.45 -27.39 3.51
C HIS A 169 4.08 -26.29 4.39
N PHE A 170 3.28 -25.61 5.22
CA PHE A 170 3.78 -24.59 6.13
C PHE A 170 4.66 -25.13 7.27
N ASN A 171 4.65 -26.42 7.53
CA ASN A 171 5.53 -27.06 8.53
C ASN A 171 6.95 -27.34 8.03
N GLN A 172 7.26 -27.10 6.74
CA GLN A 172 8.59 -27.36 6.16
C GLN A 172 9.64 -26.39 6.68
N HIS A 173 9.28 -25.16 7.01
CA HIS A 173 10.19 -24.13 7.50
C HIS A 173 9.73 -23.56 8.84
N LYS A 174 10.69 -23.12 9.65
CA LYS A 174 10.43 -22.29 10.82
C LYS A 174 10.50 -20.81 10.46
N LEU A 175 9.58 -20.03 11.02
CA LEU A 175 9.46 -18.58 10.80
C LEU A 175 9.86 -17.76 12.03
N GLY A 176 10.67 -18.31 12.95
CA GLY A 176 11.23 -17.59 14.08
C GLY A 176 12.21 -16.49 13.66
N ASN A 177 12.59 -15.61 14.59
CA ASN A 177 13.56 -14.54 14.32
C ASN A 177 14.94 -15.09 13.94
N ASN A 178 15.33 -16.21 14.52
CA ASN A 178 16.61 -16.87 14.26
C ASN A 178 16.65 -17.59 12.91
N ASN A 179 15.50 -17.87 12.30
CA ASN A 179 15.35 -18.58 11.05
C ASN A 179 15.26 -17.67 9.83
N LEU A 180 15.10 -16.37 10.02
CA LEU A 180 15.02 -15.38 8.96
C LEU A 180 16.35 -14.61 8.82
N TYR A 181 16.72 -14.27 7.58
CA TYR A 181 17.93 -13.48 7.32
C TYR A 181 17.81 -12.06 7.87
N LYS A 182 16.60 -11.46 7.80
CA LYS A 182 16.24 -10.17 8.38
C LYS A 182 14.87 -10.28 9.05
N ALA A 183 14.61 -9.47 10.06
CA ALA A 183 13.32 -9.45 10.74
C ALA A 183 12.15 -9.12 9.80
N ASP A 184 12.38 -8.24 8.84
CA ASP A 184 11.36 -7.74 7.89
C ASP A 184 11.15 -8.65 6.66
N LEU A 185 11.93 -9.76 6.55
CA LEU A 185 11.88 -10.66 5.39
C LEU A 185 10.49 -11.25 5.15
N LEU A 186 9.76 -11.52 6.23
CA LEU A 186 8.40 -12.08 6.13
C LEU A 186 7.42 -11.03 5.59
N GLY A 187 7.58 -9.77 5.98
CA GLY A 187 6.81 -8.65 5.45
C GLY A 187 7.06 -8.44 3.95
N ASP A 188 8.33 -8.45 3.52
CA ASP A 188 8.68 -8.33 2.10
C ASP A 188 8.09 -9.47 1.26
N ALA A 189 8.10 -10.70 1.77
CA ALA A 189 7.47 -11.85 1.11
C ALA A 189 5.94 -11.75 1.10
N TYR A 190 5.36 -11.18 2.14
CA TYR A 190 3.93 -10.90 2.24
C TYR A 190 3.49 -9.88 1.19
N GLU A 191 4.20 -8.76 1.04
CA GLU A 191 3.94 -7.77 -0.02
C GLU A 191 4.06 -8.36 -1.42
N TYR A 192 5.10 -9.20 -1.65
CA TYR A 192 5.23 -9.93 -2.91
C TYR A 192 4.01 -10.80 -3.22
N LEU A 193 3.48 -11.52 -2.23
CA LEU A 193 2.28 -12.34 -2.41
C LEU A 193 1.05 -11.50 -2.73
N ILE A 194 0.88 -10.37 -2.03
CA ILE A 194 -0.23 -9.44 -2.32
C ILE A 194 -0.16 -8.99 -3.78
N GLY A 195 1.02 -8.59 -4.26
CA GLY A 195 1.24 -8.22 -5.65
C GLY A 195 0.92 -9.37 -6.62
N LYS A 196 1.37 -10.58 -6.31
CA LYS A 196 1.09 -11.78 -7.14
C LYS A 196 -0.39 -12.17 -7.16
N PHE A 197 -1.08 -12.07 -6.03
CA PHE A 197 -2.53 -12.31 -6.00
C PHE A 197 -3.32 -11.21 -6.71
N ALA A 198 -2.82 -9.98 -6.70
CA ALA A 198 -3.39 -8.92 -7.52
C ALA A 198 -3.27 -9.21 -9.02
N ASP A 199 -2.11 -9.75 -9.46
CA ASP A 199 -1.88 -10.20 -10.84
C ASP A 199 -2.83 -11.35 -11.24
N ASP A 200 -2.95 -12.39 -10.40
CA ASP A 200 -3.72 -13.62 -10.70
C ASP A 200 -5.24 -13.40 -10.62
N ALA A 201 -5.72 -12.62 -9.64
CA ALA A 201 -7.15 -12.39 -9.40
C ALA A 201 -7.77 -11.37 -10.38
N GLY A 202 -6.98 -10.74 -11.24
CA GLY A 202 -7.45 -9.77 -12.23
C GLY A 202 -8.24 -8.62 -11.59
N LYS A 203 -9.41 -8.24 -12.17
CA LYS A 203 -10.20 -7.07 -11.73
C LYS A 203 -10.58 -7.04 -10.24
N LYS A 204 -10.73 -8.18 -9.60
CA LYS A 204 -11.16 -8.26 -8.19
C LYS A 204 -10.02 -8.15 -7.18
N GLY A 205 -8.78 -8.44 -7.57
CA GLY A 205 -7.63 -8.48 -6.65
C GLY A 205 -6.75 -7.23 -6.70
N GLY A 206 -6.57 -6.62 -7.87
CA GLY A 206 -5.72 -5.45 -8.08
C GLY A 206 -6.27 -4.12 -7.57
N GLU A 207 -7.55 -4.08 -7.17
CA GLU A 207 -8.22 -2.86 -6.70
C GLU A 207 -7.68 -2.36 -5.35
N PHE A 208 -6.97 -3.22 -4.61
CA PHE A 208 -6.48 -2.94 -3.24
C PHE A 208 -4.95 -2.89 -3.14
N TYR A 209 -4.24 -2.93 -4.25
CA TYR A 209 -2.78 -2.94 -4.26
C TYR A 209 -2.22 -1.80 -5.10
N THR A 210 -1.36 -0.98 -4.50
CA THR A 210 -0.62 0.06 -5.19
C THR A 210 0.78 -0.47 -5.55
N PRO A 211 1.24 -0.33 -6.81
CA PRO A 211 2.57 -0.78 -7.21
C PRO A 211 3.68 -0.16 -6.36
N HIS A 212 4.65 -0.98 -5.96
CA HIS A 212 5.72 -0.59 -5.04
C HIS A 212 6.46 0.68 -5.47
N GLY A 213 6.85 0.81 -6.73
CA GLY A 213 7.53 2.01 -7.23
C GLY A 213 6.71 3.30 -7.09
N VAL A 214 5.36 3.22 -7.19
CA VAL A 214 4.48 4.38 -6.96
C VAL A 214 4.42 4.71 -5.48
N VAL A 215 4.36 3.70 -4.62
CA VAL A 215 4.37 3.86 -3.15
C VAL A 215 5.66 4.54 -2.70
N GLU A 216 6.81 4.04 -3.13
CA GLU A 216 8.13 4.60 -2.83
C GLU A 216 8.25 6.05 -3.33
N LEU A 217 7.78 6.32 -4.55
CA LEU A 217 7.79 7.67 -5.12
C LEU A 217 7.00 8.65 -4.26
N ILE A 218 5.77 8.31 -3.88
CA ILE A 218 4.93 9.19 -3.04
C ILE A 218 5.60 9.47 -1.71
N VAL A 219 6.10 8.43 -1.03
CA VAL A 219 6.76 8.57 0.26
C VAL A 219 7.99 9.49 0.16
N LYS A 220 8.82 9.32 -0.87
CA LYS A 220 10.00 10.18 -1.11
C LYS A 220 9.64 11.63 -1.44
N LEU A 221 8.48 11.88 -2.08
CA LEU A 221 8.00 13.23 -2.39
C LEU A 221 7.51 13.98 -1.15
N ILE A 222 6.78 13.31 -0.24
CA ILE A 222 6.23 13.95 0.96
C ILE A 222 7.19 13.94 2.15
N ASP A 223 8.27 13.17 2.07
CA ASP A 223 9.37 13.13 3.03
C ASP A 223 8.91 13.08 4.50
N PRO A 224 8.31 11.95 4.94
CA PRO A 224 7.91 11.80 6.34
C PRO A 224 9.12 11.79 7.27
N GLN A 225 9.02 12.53 8.39
CA GLN A 225 10.09 12.73 9.34
C GLN A 225 9.94 11.85 10.60
N PRO A 226 11.01 11.58 11.33
CA PRO A 226 10.94 10.94 12.64
C PRO A 226 9.98 11.65 13.60
N GLY A 227 9.13 10.87 14.26
CA GLY A 227 8.09 11.36 15.17
C GLY A 227 6.76 11.74 14.52
N HIS A 228 6.66 11.68 13.18
CA HIS A 228 5.42 12.01 12.48
C HIS A 228 4.31 10.98 12.72
N GLU A 229 3.09 11.47 12.75
CA GLU A 229 1.86 10.70 12.61
C GLU A 229 1.45 10.67 11.13
N ILE A 230 1.37 9.46 10.54
CA ILE A 230 1.13 9.24 9.11
C ILE A 230 -0.22 8.56 8.93
N TYR A 231 -1.04 9.07 8.01
CA TYR A 231 -2.39 8.58 7.78
C TYR A 231 -2.65 8.18 6.32
N ASP A 232 -3.27 7.03 6.13
CA ASP A 232 -3.82 6.59 4.86
C ASP A 232 -5.33 6.33 4.99
N PRO A 233 -6.19 7.20 4.44
CA PRO A 233 -7.65 7.07 4.54
C PRO A 233 -8.24 5.91 3.72
N THR A 234 -7.46 5.28 2.85
CA THR A 234 -7.86 4.18 1.97
C THR A 234 -6.75 3.14 1.89
N CYS A 235 -6.29 2.68 3.07
CA CYS A 235 -4.97 2.05 3.21
C CYS A 235 -4.83 0.69 2.50
N GLY A 236 -5.91 0.11 2.00
CA GLY A 236 -5.84 -1.19 1.37
C GLY A 236 -5.18 -2.22 2.30
N CYS A 237 -4.11 -2.84 1.83
CA CYS A 237 -3.31 -3.78 2.63
C CYS A 237 -2.23 -3.11 3.50
N GLY A 238 -2.18 -1.78 3.58
CA GLY A 238 -1.26 -1.04 4.44
C GLY A 238 0.13 -0.80 3.85
N GLY A 239 0.38 -1.15 2.59
CA GLY A 239 1.71 -1.07 1.97
C GLY A 239 2.32 0.34 1.98
N MET A 240 1.53 1.41 1.76
CA MET A 240 2.04 2.78 1.85
C MET A 240 2.48 3.17 3.26
N LEU A 241 1.78 2.69 4.28
CA LEU A 241 2.14 2.93 5.68
C LEU A 241 3.43 2.20 6.07
N VAL A 242 3.58 0.95 5.62
CA VAL A 242 4.81 0.14 5.82
C VAL A 242 6.00 0.83 5.16
N GLU A 243 5.85 1.27 3.90
CA GLU A 243 6.91 1.97 3.17
C GLU A 243 7.31 3.30 3.84
N ALA A 244 6.34 4.07 4.32
CA ALA A 244 6.63 5.32 5.04
C ALA A 244 7.44 5.07 6.32
N ALA A 245 7.13 4.00 7.06
CA ALA A 245 7.89 3.60 8.25
C ALA A 245 9.31 3.13 7.88
N ARG A 246 9.46 2.34 6.81
CA ARG A 246 10.75 1.90 6.27
C ARG A 246 11.61 3.10 5.86
N TYR A 247 11.03 4.02 5.10
CA TYR A 247 11.70 5.24 4.65
C TYR A 247 12.27 6.05 5.82
N ILE A 248 11.49 6.27 6.90
CA ILE A 248 11.96 6.99 8.08
C ILE A 248 13.15 6.27 8.73
N LYS A 249 13.06 4.97 8.92
CA LYS A 249 14.11 4.17 9.53
C LYS A 249 15.42 4.23 8.71
N GLU A 250 15.34 4.14 7.40
CA GLU A 250 16.50 4.08 6.50
C GLU A 250 17.09 5.45 6.21
N THR A 251 16.25 6.48 6.08
CA THR A 251 16.69 7.84 5.72
C THR A 251 17.29 8.60 6.88
N TYR A 252 16.83 8.32 8.12
CA TYR A 252 17.22 9.08 9.31
C TYR A 252 17.98 8.21 10.33
N PRO A 253 19.27 7.90 10.12
CA PRO A 253 20.01 6.93 10.92
C PRO A 253 20.17 7.31 12.40
N ASN A 254 20.02 8.58 12.75
CA ASN A 254 20.21 9.05 14.13
C ASN A 254 18.94 9.00 14.98
N ASN A 255 17.76 9.14 14.38
CA ASN A 255 16.48 9.27 15.08
C ASN A 255 15.29 8.61 14.35
N GLY A 256 15.53 7.94 13.23
CA GLY A 256 14.51 7.23 12.47
C GLY A 256 14.02 5.95 13.15
N GLU A 257 14.71 5.50 14.21
CA GLU A 257 14.35 4.32 14.96
C GLU A 257 14.37 4.61 16.47
N VAL A 258 13.40 4.07 17.21
CA VAL A 258 13.31 4.10 18.67
C VAL A 258 13.02 2.69 19.17
N MET A 259 13.88 2.15 20.04
CA MET A 259 13.74 0.79 20.59
C MET A 259 13.57 -0.32 19.54
N GLY A 260 14.27 -0.22 18.42
CA GLY A 260 14.20 -1.21 17.33
C GLY A 260 12.99 -1.08 16.41
N LYS A 261 12.18 -0.03 16.57
CA LYS A 261 11.00 0.27 15.72
C LYS A 261 11.16 1.60 15.03
N PRO A 262 10.61 1.77 13.81
CA PRO A 262 10.56 3.06 13.15
C PRO A 262 9.92 4.13 14.03
N ASN A 263 10.55 5.31 14.08
CA ASN A 263 10.08 6.43 14.89
C ASN A 263 8.92 7.17 14.21
N CYS A 264 7.76 6.55 14.16
CA CYS A 264 6.53 7.14 13.63
C CYS A 264 5.31 6.42 14.23
N LYS A 265 4.13 7.01 14.01
CA LYS A 265 2.85 6.36 14.29
C LYS A 265 2.05 6.28 13.00
N LEU A 266 1.47 5.12 12.73
CA LEU A 266 0.75 4.81 11.52
C LEU A 266 -0.75 4.74 11.80
N TYR A 267 -1.53 5.35 10.93
CA TYR A 267 -2.99 5.35 10.99
C TYR A 267 -3.55 4.98 9.63
N GLY A 268 -4.49 4.05 9.60
CA GLY A 268 -5.11 3.63 8.36
C GLY A 268 -6.62 3.46 8.51
N GLN A 269 -7.34 3.60 7.41
CA GLN A 269 -8.75 3.24 7.36
C GLN A 269 -9.04 2.45 6.09
N GLU A 270 -9.75 1.30 6.23
CA GLU A 270 -10.11 0.42 5.12
C GLU A 270 -11.57 -0.03 5.26
N LYS A 271 -12.31 0.02 4.16
CA LYS A 271 -13.74 -0.35 4.13
C LYS A 271 -13.96 -1.86 4.09
N ASN A 272 -13.16 -2.57 3.29
CA ASN A 272 -13.31 -4.01 3.07
C ASN A 272 -12.77 -4.80 4.27
N LEU A 273 -13.59 -5.71 4.82
CA LEU A 273 -13.23 -6.50 6.00
C LEU A 273 -11.97 -7.34 5.80
N GLY A 274 -11.89 -8.08 4.69
CA GLY A 274 -10.73 -8.95 4.42
C GLY A 274 -9.46 -8.16 4.20
N THR A 275 -9.54 -7.06 3.45
CA THR A 275 -8.39 -6.16 3.19
C THR A 275 -7.95 -5.44 4.46
N TRP A 276 -8.91 -5.01 5.32
CA TRP A 276 -8.61 -4.45 6.64
C TRP A 276 -7.85 -5.45 7.54
N ALA A 277 -8.28 -6.72 7.57
CA ALA A 277 -7.59 -7.77 8.31
C ALA A 277 -6.15 -7.95 7.79
N ILE A 278 -5.98 -7.99 6.47
CA ILE A 278 -4.66 -8.06 5.82
C ILE A 278 -3.77 -6.88 6.22
N ALA A 279 -4.30 -5.66 6.24
CA ALA A 279 -3.54 -4.48 6.65
C ALA A 279 -3.04 -4.57 8.09
N ASN A 280 -3.89 -5.01 9.03
CA ASN A 280 -3.48 -5.23 10.42
C ASN A 280 -2.39 -6.30 10.54
N LEU A 281 -2.53 -7.43 9.82
CA LEU A 281 -1.50 -8.47 9.79
C LEU A 281 -0.19 -7.96 9.19
N ASN A 282 -0.25 -7.12 8.15
CA ASN A 282 0.92 -6.53 7.52
C ASN A 282 1.68 -5.62 8.50
N ILE A 283 0.98 -4.72 9.17
CA ILE A 283 1.54 -3.85 10.22
C ILE A 283 2.17 -4.70 11.34
N PHE A 284 1.48 -5.75 11.78
CA PHE A 284 1.99 -6.64 12.83
C PHE A 284 3.26 -7.41 12.39
N LEU A 285 3.26 -7.99 11.17
CA LEU A 285 4.38 -8.78 10.65
C LEU A 285 5.66 -7.95 10.46
N HIS A 286 5.51 -6.67 10.14
CA HIS A 286 6.61 -5.70 10.08
C HIS A 286 7.01 -5.15 11.46
N ASN A 287 6.39 -5.62 12.56
CA ASN A 287 6.63 -5.14 13.93
C ASN A 287 6.44 -3.61 14.06
N LEU A 288 5.44 -3.06 13.36
CA LEU A 288 5.12 -1.64 13.36
C LEU A 288 4.05 -1.30 14.40
N ALA A 289 4.05 -0.05 14.85
CA ALA A 289 2.98 0.51 15.67
C ALA A 289 1.98 1.22 14.76
N GLY A 290 0.76 0.68 14.62
CA GLY A 290 -0.27 1.26 13.76
C GLY A 290 -1.68 0.99 14.29
N GLU A 291 -2.59 1.90 13.96
CA GLU A 291 -4.02 1.82 14.24
C GLU A 291 -4.76 1.78 12.90
N ILE A 292 -5.26 0.61 12.51
CA ILE A 292 -6.00 0.43 11.27
C ILE A 292 -7.47 0.21 11.59
N GLU A 293 -8.29 1.19 11.24
CA GLU A 293 -9.71 1.19 11.52
C GLU A 293 -10.54 0.68 10.33
N ARG A 294 -11.62 -0.06 10.62
CA ARG A 294 -12.55 -0.52 9.60
C ARG A 294 -13.70 0.47 9.39
N GLY A 295 -13.91 0.92 8.16
CA GLY A 295 -15.04 1.77 7.81
C GLY A 295 -14.85 2.53 6.51
N ASP A 296 -15.96 3.06 6.00
CA ASP A 296 -15.95 3.96 4.84
C ASP A 296 -15.51 5.36 5.28
N THR A 297 -14.37 5.81 4.82
CA THR A 297 -13.75 7.07 5.24
C THR A 297 -14.57 8.31 4.89
N LEU A 298 -15.27 8.29 3.76
CA LEU A 298 -16.08 9.43 3.36
C LEU A 298 -17.38 9.52 4.17
N VAL A 299 -17.98 8.38 4.49
CA VAL A 299 -19.25 8.31 5.23
C VAL A 299 -19.04 8.32 6.75
N ASN A 300 -18.03 7.58 7.23
CA ASN A 300 -17.79 7.34 8.64
C ASN A 300 -16.29 7.32 8.97
N PRO A 301 -15.61 8.48 8.95
CA PRO A 301 -14.22 8.58 9.38
C PRO A 301 -14.07 8.12 10.83
N LYS A 302 -13.05 7.31 11.11
CA LYS A 302 -12.84 6.67 12.42
C LYS A 302 -11.78 7.34 13.25
N HIS A 303 -10.78 7.94 12.64
CA HIS A 303 -9.73 8.65 13.37
C HIS A 303 -10.21 10.04 13.77
N LEU A 304 -10.68 10.14 15.01
CA LEU A 304 -11.23 11.36 15.59
C LEU A 304 -10.33 11.88 16.71
N ASP A 305 -10.39 13.17 16.96
CA ASP A 305 -9.77 13.81 18.10
C ASP A 305 -10.64 13.69 19.37
N LYS A 306 -10.18 14.25 20.48
CA LYS A 306 -10.88 14.22 21.78
C LYS A 306 -12.22 14.95 21.77
N ASN A 307 -12.46 15.83 20.79
CA ASN A 307 -13.67 16.62 20.63
C ASN A 307 -14.60 16.04 19.55
N GLU A 308 -14.35 14.80 19.12
CA GLU A 308 -15.04 14.15 18.01
C GLU A 308 -14.91 14.87 16.66
N GLY A 309 -13.91 15.74 16.50
CA GLY A 309 -13.46 16.29 15.24
C GLY A 309 -12.52 15.32 14.52
N LEU A 310 -12.15 15.62 13.27
CA LEU A 310 -11.15 14.83 12.58
C LEU A 310 -9.77 14.99 13.26
N LYS A 311 -9.10 13.86 13.52
CA LYS A 311 -7.70 13.88 13.90
C LYS A 311 -6.86 14.43 12.75
N ASN A 312 -5.86 15.26 13.06
CA ASN A 312 -4.95 15.84 12.09
C ASN A 312 -3.58 15.18 12.17
N PHE A 313 -3.01 14.90 10.99
CA PHE A 313 -1.77 14.15 10.81
C PHE A 313 -0.68 15.01 10.15
N ASP A 314 0.59 14.65 10.38
CA ASP A 314 1.74 15.34 9.78
C ASP A 314 1.87 15.03 8.30
N ARG A 315 1.61 13.78 7.92
CA ARG A 315 1.61 13.29 6.53
C ARG A 315 0.37 12.47 6.25
N VAL A 316 -0.25 12.74 5.11
CA VAL A 316 -1.39 11.95 4.63
C VAL A 316 -1.04 11.42 3.23
N ILE A 317 -1.17 10.12 3.06
CA ILE A 317 -0.83 9.43 1.81
C ILE A 317 -2.00 8.58 1.37
N ALA A 318 -2.27 8.51 0.07
CA ALA A 318 -3.30 7.61 -0.42
C ALA A 318 -3.18 7.31 -1.92
N ASN A 319 -3.67 6.14 -2.29
CA ASN A 319 -4.14 5.82 -3.61
C ASN A 319 -5.63 5.45 -3.52
N PRO A 320 -6.55 6.43 -3.51
CA PRO A 320 -7.98 6.18 -3.38
C PRO A 320 -8.54 5.42 -4.60
N PRO A 321 -9.66 4.71 -4.47
CA PRO A 321 -10.31 4.05 -5.59
C PRO A 321 -10.72 5.08 -6.65
N PHE A 322 -10.26 4.88 -7.92
CA PHE A 322 -10.48 5.83 -9.00
C PHE A 322 -11.95 5.92 -9.40
N SER A 323 -12.45 7.14 -9.46
CA SER A 323 -13.81 7.45 -9.94
C SER A 323 -14.91 6.61 -9.28
N GLN A 324 -14.80 6.38 -7.97
CA GLN A 324 -15.81 5.65 -7.21
C GLN A 324 -17.17 6.36 -7.33
N SER A 325 -18.18 5.62 -7.77
CA SER A 325 -19.56 6.10 -7.79
C SER A 325 -20.29 5.80 -6.48
N GLU A 326 -21.42 6.49 -6.29
CA GLU A 326 -22.29 6.30 -5.11
C GLU A 326 -21.53 6.40 -3.77
N TRP A 327 -20.56 7.31 -3.71
CA TRP A 327 -19.62 7.46 -2.60
C TRP A 327 -20.23 8.09 -1.35
N TRP A 328 -21.40 8.65 -1.47
CA TRP A 328 -22.12 9.28 -0.38
C TRP A 328 -23.55 8.74 -0.29
N GLU A 329 -23.82 7.96 0.72
CA GLU A 329 -25.17 7.55 1.09
C GLU A 329 -25.58 8.35 2.32
N PRO A 330 -26.60 9.25 2.24
CA PRO A 330 -27.11 9.91 3.42
C PRO A 330 -27.70 8.85 4.38
N LEU A 331 -27.32 8.94 5.67
CA LEU A 331 -27.76 8.01 6.72
C LEU A 331 -29.30 8.00 6.91
N GLU A 332 -30.01 9.03 6.46
CA GLU A 332 -31.47 9.14 6.47
C GLU A 332 -31.95 9.52 5.06
N VAL A 333 -32.39 8.54 4.33
CA VAL A 333 -33.03 8.73 3.04
C VAL A 333 -34.53 8.54 3.20
N ASN A 334 -35.31 9.64 3.18
CA ASN A 334 -36.72 9.57 2.82
C ASN A 334 -36.78 9.22 1.33
N LYS A 335 -37.04 7.95 1.04
CA LYS A 335 -37.26 7.47 -0.34
C LYS A 335 -38.54 8.13 -0.86
N GLU A 336 -38.44 8.98 -1.86
CA GLU A 336 -39.61 9.47 -2.58
C GLU A 336 -40.13 8.34 -3.48
N ILE A 337 -41.35 7.90 -3.19
CA ILE A 337 -42.08 6.97 -4.06
C ILE A 337 -42.88 7.82 -5.04
N LYS A 338 -42.55 7.72 -6.33
CA LYS A 338 -43.41 8.28 -7.40
C LYS A 338 -44.16 7.16 -8.09
N VAL A 339 -45.44 7.37 -8.20
CA VAL A 339 -46.32 6.50 -9.01
C VAL A 339 -46.21 6.96 -10.47
N ASP A 340 -45.82 6.06 -11.36
CA ASP A 340 -45.76 6.34 -12.79
C ASP A 340 -47.15 6.42 -13.42
N LYS A 341 -47.23 6.76 -14.72
CA LYS A 341 -48.49 6.92 -15.44
C LYS A 341 -49.30 5.61 -15.51
N ASP A 342 -48.70 4.49 -15.26
CA ASP A 342 -49.30 3.16 -15.28
C ASP A 342 -49.67 2.66 -13.88
N GLY A 343 -49.60 3.52 -12.84
CA GLY A 343 -49.95 3.20 -11.46
C GLY A 343 -48.90 2.37 -10.72
N LYS A 344 -47.70 2.19 -11.25
CA LYS A 344 -46.60 1.45 -10.59
C LYS A 344 -45.77 2.38 -9.72
N GLU A 345 -45.56 1.98 -8.47
CA GLU A 345 -44.63 2.64 -7.57
C GLU A 345 -43.20 2.46 -8.06
N LYS A 346 -42.52 3.55 -8.30
CA LYS A 346 -41.10 3.59 -8.63
C LYS A 346 -40.36 4.34 -7.54
N GLU A 347 -39.47 3.65 -6.85
CA GLU A 347 -38.53 4.31 -5.97
C GLU A 347 -37.64 5.24 -6.80
N ILE A 348 -37.72 6.53 -6.50
CA ILE A 348 -36.76 7.49 -7.05
C ILE A 348 -35.59 7.53 -6.07
N PRO A 349 -34.36 7.24 -6.53
CA PRO A 349 -33.22 7.50 -5.70
C PRO A 349 -33.25 8.97 -5.28
N PRO A 350 -32.94 9.27 -4.01
CA PRO A 350 -32.93 10.63 -3.52
C PRO A 350 -32.10 11.49 -4.48
N LYS A 351 -32.65 12.66 -4.83
CA LYS A 351 -31.85 13.65 -5.54
C LYS A 351 -30.59 13.90 -4.71
N TYR A 352 -29.45 13.75 -5.32
CA TYR A 352 -28.15 14.10 -4.75
C TYR A 352 -28.27 15.50 -4.18
N ASN A 353 -28.33 15.60 -2.85
CA ASN A 353 -28.63 16.88 -2.22
C ASN A 353 -27.35 17.70 -2.17
N LYS A 354 -27.30 18.80 -2.91
CA LYS A 354 -26.21 19.78 -2.85
C LYS A 354 -26.10 20.45 -1.47
N ASP A 355 -27.13 20.30 -0.62
CA ASP A 355 -27.16 20.81 0.75
C ASP A 355 -26.65 19.81 1.79
N LEU A 356 -25.90 18.81 1.34
CA LEU A 356 -25.31 17.78 2.18
C LEU A 356 -24.41 18.44 3.25
N LYS A 357 -24.84 18.43 4.50
CA LYS A 357 -24.04 18.93 5.62
C LYS A 357 -23.10 17.83 6.08
N ASP A 358 -21.85 17.93 5.66
CA ASP A 358 -20.80 17.11 6.26
C ASP A 358 -20.55 17.57 7.71
N ARG A 359 -20.66 16.63 8.68
CA ARG A 359 -20.43 16.90 10.11
C ARG A 359 -19.07 17.54 10.38
N TYR A 360 -18.08 17.22 9.55
CA TYR A 360 -16.69 17.62 9.74
C TYR A 360 -16.29 18.84 8.89
N GLY A 361 -17.21 19.38 8.09
CA GLY A 361 -16.94 20.55 7.24
C GLY A 361 -15.91 20.32 6.13
N ARG A 362 -15.67 19.07 5.71
CA ARG A 362 -14.62 18.70 4.76
C ARG A 362 -14.81 19.29 3.37
N PHE A 363 -16.06 19.44 2.93
CA PHE A 363 -16.39 19.76 1.55
C PHE A 363 -16.66 21.25 1.32
N GLY A 364 -15.92 22.11 2.00
CA GLY A 364 -16.04 23.58 1.89
C GLY A 364 -15.74 24.12 0.49
N LEU A 365 -14.87 23.45 -0.28
CA LEU A 365 -14.58 23.84 -1.66
C LEU A 365 -15.68 23.42 -2.66
N GLY A 366 -16.54 22.49 -2.27
CA GLY A 366 -17.65 21.97 -3.07
C GLY A 366 -17.81 20.46 -2.90
N ILE A 367 -18.97 19.96 -3.28
CA ILE A 367 -19.29 18.54 -3.23
C ILE A 367 -18.89 17.90 -4.56
N ALA A 368 -18.04 16.86 -4.49
CA ALA A 368 -17.62 16.11 -5.66
C ALA A 368 -18.83 15.43 -6.34
N PRO A 369 -18.77 15.17 -7.66
CA PRO A 369 -19.86 14.50 -8.37
C PRO A 369 -20.18 13.12 -7.75
N ARG A 370 -21.45 12.74 -7.69
CA ARG A 370 -21.89 11.44 -7.16
C ARG A 370 -21.19 10.25 -7.83
N THR A 371 -20.82 10.39 -9.09
CA THR A 371 -20.17 9.36 -9.89
C THR A 371 -18.66 9.35 -9.79
N LYS A 372 -18.05 10.28 -9.02
CA LYS A 372 -16.58 10.45 -8.93
C LYS A 372 -16.16 11.04 -7.60
N ALA A 373 -15.73 10.17 -6.70
CA ALA A 373 -15.29 10.53 -5.35
C ALA A 373 -13.88 11.14 -5.28
N ASP A 374 -13.13 11.16 -6.39
CA ASP A 374 -11.70 11.49 -6.38
C ASP A 374 -11.39 12.75 -5.55
N LEU A 375 -12.07 13.87 -5.82
CA LEU A 375 -11.87 15.12 -5.07
C LEU A 375 -12.58 15.15 -3.71
N ALA A 376 -13.46 14.21 -3.38
CA ALA A 376 -13.97 14.06 -2.02
C ALA A 376 -12.90 13.47 -1.11
N PHE A 377 -12.15 12.45 -1.57
CA PHE A 377 -11.00 11.93 -0.84
C PHE A 377 -9.93 12.99 -0.65
N VAL A 378 -9.59 13.77 -1.68
CA VAL A 378 -8.61 14.85 -1.56
C VAL A 378 -9.03 15.87 -0.49
N GLN A 379 -10.30 16.29 -0.47
CA GLN A 379 -10.81 17.21 0.56
C GLN A 379 -10.80 16.59 1.96
N HIS A 380 -11.13 15.30 2.09
CA HIS A 380 -11.00 14.60 3.37
C HIS A 380 -9.54 14.59 3.86
N MET A 381 -8.58 14.29 2.97
CA MET A 381 -7.16 14.30 3.30
C MET A 381 -6.70 15.68 3.77
N ILE A 382 -7.12 16.76 3.09
CA ILE A 382 -6.80 18.14 3.49
C ILE A 382 -7.38 18.46 4.88
N ALA A 383 -8.61 18.06 5.15
CA ALA A 383 -9.25 18.26 6.45
C ALA A 383 -8.60 17.45 7.58
N SER A 384 -7.97 16.32 7.26
CA SER A 384 -7.24 15.46 8.20
C SER A 384 -5.74 15.75 8.27
N THR A 385 -5.27 16.83 7.66
CA THR A 385 -3.85 17.22 7.65
C THR A 385 -3.63 18.45 8.52
N ARG A 386 -2.55 18.44 9.32
CA ARG A 386 -2.10 19.59 10.12
C ARG A 386 -1.81 20.80 9.25
N GLU A 387 -1.76 22.00 9.85
CA GLU A 387 -1.48 23.24 9.12
C GLU A 387 -0.07 23.29 8.49
N ASP A 388 0.86 22.53 9.06
CA ASP A 388 2.23 22.34 8.56
C ASP A 388 2.44 21.00 7.83
N GLY A 389 1.34 20.27 7.59
CA GLY A 389 1.36 18.93 7.01
C GLY A 389 1.42 18.92 5.48
N CYS A 390 1.76 17.75 4.96
CA CYS A 390 1.89 17.48 3.53
C CYS A 390 1.13 16.23 3.13
N ILE A 391 0.58 16.22 1.91
CA ILE A 391 -0.23 15.14 1.35
C ILE A 391 0.40 14.67 0.04
N GLY A 392 0.46 13.35 -0.15
CA GLY A 392 0.75 12.71 -1.43
C GLY A 392 -0.41 11.84 -1.84
N VAL A 393 -1.06 12.15 -2.96
CA VAL A 393 -2.22 11.40 -3.40
C VAL A 393 -2.19 11.08 -4.88
N VAL A 394 -2.50 9.82 -5.22
CA VAL A 394 -2.70 9.40 -6.61
C VAL A 394 -4.11 9.79 -7.04
N VAL A 395 -4.20 10.39 -8.22
CA VAL A 395 -5.49 10.76 -8.84
C VAL A 395 -5.49 10.40 -10.32
N PRO A 396 -6.63 10.04 -10.91
CA PRO A 396 -6.72 9.89 -12.36
C PRO A 396 -6.55 11.25 -13.05
N HIS A 397 -5.89 11.28 -14.20
CA HIS A 397 -5.62 12.51 -14.97
C HIS A 397 -6.85 13.39 -15.16
N GLY A 398 -8.03 12.79 -15.25
CA GLY A 398 -9.29 13.53 -15.41
C GLY A 398 -9.54 14.58 -14.31
N VAL A 399 -9.06 14.36 -13.10
CA VAL A 399 -9.16 15.33 -11.99
C VAL A 399 -8.49 16.65 -12.34
N LEU A 400 -7.45 16.63 -13.17
CA LEU A 400 -6.67 17.80 -13.55
C LEU A 400 -7.41 18.76 -14.49
N PHE A 401 -8.41 18.28 -15.26
CA PHE A 401 -9.03 19.09 -16.31
C PHE A 401 -10.55 18.99 -16.44
N ARG A 402 -11.20 18.00 -15.80
CA ARG A 402 -12.67 17.93 -15.89
C ARG A 402 -13.32 19.19 -15.35
N GLU A 403 -14.39 19.61 -15.99
CA GLU A 403 -15.18 20.80 -15.65
C GLU A 403 -16.27 20.50 -14.61
N GLY A 404 -17.17 21.45 -14.40
CA GLY A 404 -18.30 21.32 -13.49
C GLY A 404 -17.89 21.40 -12.02
N ASP A 405 -18.39 20.49 -11.20
CA ASP A 405 -18.13 20.51 -9.76
C ASP A 405 -16.66 20.16 -9.43
N GLU A 406 -16.02 19.26 -10.20
CA GLU A 406 -14.58 19.00 -10.06
C GLU A 406 -13.75 20.24 -10.42
N GLY A 407 -14.13 21.00 -11.45
CA GLY A 407 -13.48 22.26 -11.81
C GLY A 407 -13.56 23.32 -10.71
N LYS A 408 -14.71 23.45 -10.04
CA LYS A 408 -14.90 24.39 -8.92
C LYS A 408 -14.05 24.00 -7.71
N ILE A 409 -13.99 22.71 -7.37
CA ILE A 409 -13.16 22.23 -6.26
C ILE A 409 -11.67 22.45 -6.58
N ARG A 410 -11.24 22.14 -7.79
CA ARG A 410 -9.87 22.37 -8.27
C ARG A 410 -9.49 23.87 -8.21
N GLN A 411 -10.38 24.76 -8.66
CA GLN A 411 -10.20 26.19 -8.51
C GLN A 411 -10.03 26.59 -7.03
N GLY A 412 -10.87 26.04 -6.13
CA GLY A 412 -10.77 26.28 -4.70
C GLY A 412 -9.45 25.79 -4.08
N LEU A 413 -8.90 24.67 -4.53
CA LEU A 413 -7.59 24.17 -4.12
C LEU A 413 -6.44 25.15 -4.49
N LEU A 414 -6.60 25.87 -5.58
CA LEU A 414 -5.61 26.80 -6.12
C LEU A 414 -5.72 28.20 -5.53
N VAL A 415 -6.92 28.77 -5.47
CA VAL A 415 -7.11 30.18 -5.06
C VAL A 415 -7.94 30.36 -3.78
N GLY A 416 -8.40 29.28 -3.19
CA GLY A 416 -9.28 29.32 -2.03
C GLY A 416 -10.75 29.60 -2.39
N LYS A 417 -11.63 29.40 -1.39
CA LYS A 417 -13.06 29.65 -1.55
C LYS A 417 -13.73 29.77 -0.18
N ASP A 418 -14.60 30.76 -0.02
CA ASP A 418 -15.52 30.92 1.14
C ASP A 418 -14.80 30.74 2.50
N GLY A 419 -13.60 31.31 2.66
CA GLY A 419 -12.79 31.21 3.87
C GLY A 419 -11.91 29.95 3.94
N VAL A 420 -12.00 29.04 2.99
CA VAL A 420 -11.06 27.92 2.86
C VAL A 420 -9.81 28.39 2.14
N LYS A 421 -8.64 28.12 2.73
CA LYS A 421 -7.33 28.50 2.20
C LYS A 421 -7.09 27.85 0.84
N GLY A 422 -6.57 28.61 -0.13
CA GLY A 422 -6.07 28.14 -1.41
C GLY A 422 -4.55 27.95 -1.42
N ASP A 423 -4.00 27.90 -2.64
CA ASP A 423 -2.57 27.69 -2.91
C ASP A 423 -2.00 26.44 -2.22
N LEU A 424 -2.79 25.35 -2.26
CA LEU A 424 -2.46 24.11 -1.57
C LEU A 424 -1.61 23.16 -2.44
N ILE A 425 -1.74 23.19 -3.76
CA ILE A 425 -1.01 22.29 -4.66
C ILE A 425 0.42 22.77 -4.82
N GLU A 426 1.40 21.97 -4.37
CA GLU A 426 2.83 22.25 -4.52
C GLU A 426 3.39 21.66 -5.82
N ALA A 427 3.00 20.42 -6.15
CA ALA A 427 3.44 19.77 -7.38
C ALA A 427 2.40 18.83 -7.99
N ILE A 428 2.54 18.60 -9.28
CA ILE A 428 1.78 17.64 -10.08
C ILE A 428 2.77 16.80 -10.88
N ILE A 429 2.77 15.49 -10.65
CA ILE A 429 3.65 14.54 -11.33
C ILE A 429 2.80 13.62 -12.20
N GLY A 430 2.96 13.71 -13.51
CA GLY A 430 2.32 12.80 -14.47
C GLY A 430 3.02 11.46 -14.47
N LEU A 431 2.27 10.40 -14.28
CA LEU A 431 2.78 9.03 -14.25
C LEU A 431 2.62 8.34 -15.60
N PRO A 432 3.46 7.33 -15.90
CA PRO A 432 3.25 6.43 -17.04
C PRO A 432 1.86 5.79 -17.02
N THR A 433 1.33 5.50 -18.20
CA THR A 433 0.11 4.69 -18.34
C THR A 433 0.39 3.24 -17.95
N SER A 434 -0.66 2.48 -17.65
CA SER A 434 -0.55 1.04 -17.35
C SER A 434 0.37 0.69 -16.17
N LEU A 435 0.53 1.61 -15.20
CA LEU A 435 1.21 1.31 -13.92
C LEU A 435 0.29 0.59 -12.93
N PHE A 436 -1.02 0.81 -13.01
CA PHE A 436 -1.97 0.27 -12.06
C PHE A 436 -2.69 -0.95 -12.62
N PHE A 437 -2.98 -1.91 -11.75
CA PHE A 437 -3.68 -3.13 -12.14
C PHE A 437 -5.00 -2.83 -12.83
N ASN A 438 -5.27 -3.56 -13.91
CA ASN A 438 -6.54 -3.53 -14.64
C ASN A 438 -6.98 -2.18 -15.22
N THR A 439 -6.11 -1.20 -15.27
CA THR A 439 -6.43 0.09 -15.86
C THR A 439 -5.28 0.63 -16.69
N GLY A 440 -5.59 1.05 -17.93
CA GLY A 440 -4.67 1.83 -18.76
C GLY A 440 -4.82 3.34 -18.53
N ILE A 441 -5.59 3.76 -17.50
CA ILE A 441 -5.85 5.18 -17.24
C ILE A 441 -4.55 5.84 -16.79
N ALA A 442 -4.20 6.94 -17.42
CA ALA A 442 -3.13 7.80 -16.95
C ALA A 442 -3.48 8.39 -15.58
N ALA A 443 -2.56 8.32 -14.65
CA ALA A 443 -2.68 8.87 -13.32
C ALA A 443 -1.61 9.93 -13.05
N ALA A 444 -1.83 10.75 -12.03
CA ALA A 444 -0.87 11.72 -11.54
C ALA A 444 -0.78 11.66 -10.02
N ILE A 445 0.35 12.08 -9.48
CA ILE A 445 0.48 12.35 -8.05
C ILE A 445 0.28 13.85 -7.84
N LEU A 446 -0.63 14.20 -6.94
CA LEU A 446 -0.74 15.54 -6.38
C LEU A 446 0.06 15.59 -5.08
N VAL A 447 1.01 16.51 -5.00
CA VAL A 447 1.66 16.90 -3.76
C VAL A 447 0.98 18.18 -3.24
N ILE A 448 0.31 18.06 -2.10
CA ILE A 448 -0.41 19.15 -1.46
C ILE A 448 0.33 19.52 -0.18
N ASN A 449 0.65 20.78 -0.02
CA ASN A 449 1.41 21.30 1.12
C ASN A 449 0.66 22.49 1.73
N LYS A 450 0.17 22.34 2.96
CA LYS A 450 -0.57 23.40 3.66
C LYS A 450 0.35 24.53 4.16
N ALA A 451 1.65 24.28 4.24
CA ALA A 451 2.69 25.24 4.67
C ALA A 451 3.75 25.47 3.58
N LYS A 452 3.31 25.76 2.35
CA LYS A 452 4.24 26.07 1.27
C LYS A 452 5.19 27.21 1.69
N PRO A 453 6.52 27.07 1.50
CA PRO A 453 7.47 28.16 1.68
C PRO A 453 7.05 29.40 0.90
N ALA A 454 7.37 30.60 1.41
CA ALA A 454 6.96 31.88 0.80
C ALA A 454 7.33 31.97 -0.69
N VAL A 455 8.50 31.50 -1.06
CA VAL A 455 9.02 31.49 -2.44
C VAL A 455 8.27 30.56 -3.39
N LEU A 456 7.56 29.56 -2.84
CA LEU A 456 6.73 28.62 -3.60
C LEU A 456 5.26 29.02 -3.66
N LYS A 457 4.85 30.06 -2.92
CA LYS A 457 3.50 30.58 -3.00
C LYS A 457 3.18 31.02 -4.42
N ASP A 458 1.94 30.81 -4.82
CA ASP A 458 1.43 31.11 -6.16
C ASP A 458 2.22 30.42 -7.30
N LYS A 459 2.84 29.28 -7.01
CA LYS A 459 3.55 28.46 -8.00
C LYS A 459 3.22 26.99 -7.84
N VAL A 460 3.20 26.27 -8.95
CA VAL A 460 3.02 24.81 -9.00
C VAL A 460 4.14 24.20 -9.84
N ILE A 461 4.77 23.16 -9.32
CA ILE A 461 5.80 22.40 -10.02
C ILE A 461 5.10 21.30 -10.84
N PHE A 462 5.26 21.30 -12.16
CA PHE A 462 4.81 20.25 -13.05
C PHE A 462 5.98 19.37 -13.46
N ILE A 463 5.79 18.05 -13.37
CA ILE A 463 6.74 17.05 -13.86
C ILE A 463 5.97 16.08 -14.75
N ASP A 464 6.45 15.87 -15.97
CA ASP A 464 5.95 14.82 -16.86
C ASP A 464 6.89 13.61 -16.83
N ALA A 465 6.55 12.63 -16.02
CA ALA A 465 7.27 11.37 -15.93
C ALA A 465 6.60 10.25 -16.74
N SER A 466 5.73 10.60 -17.70
CA SER A 466 4.98 9.63 -18.50
C SER A 466 5.85 8.67 -19.31
N ALA A 467 7.11 9.04 -19.56
CA ALA A 467 8.11 8.23 -20.26
C ALA A 467 9.09 7.50 -19.32
N ASP A 468 8.99 7.70 -18.00
CA ASP A 468 9.92 7.14 -17.01
C ASP A 468 9.40 5.78 -16.51
N PHE A 469 9.64 4.72 -17.27
CA PHE A 469 9.21 3.37 -16.90
C PHE A 469 9.96 2.27 -17.66
N GLU A 470 9.89 1.07 -17.11
CA GLU A 470 10.23 -0.16 -17.82
C GLU A 470 8.94 -0.89 -18.26
N ASN A 471 8.95 -1.38 -19.49
CA ASN A 471 7.83 -2.17 -20.00
C ASN A 471 7.79 -3.55 -19.34
N GLY A 472 6.76 -3.83 -18.57
CA GLY A 472 6.49 -5.16 -18.05
C GLY A 472 5.54 -5.96 -18.95
N LYS A 473 5.43 -7.26 -18.69
CA LYS A 473 4.57 -8.16 -19.47
C LYS A 473 3.08 -7.79 -19.38
N ASN A 474 2.61 -7.42 -18.20
CA ASN A 474 1.20 -7.13 -17.90
C ASN A 474 0.98 -5.65 -17.56
N MET A 475 1.99 -4.98 -17.02
CA MET A 475 1.95 -3.59 -16.60
C MET A 475 3.35 -2.98 -16.62
N ASN A 476 3.41 -1.67 -16.76
CA ASN A 476 4.65 -0.91 -16.66
C ASN A 476 5.11 -0.81 -15.20
N GLN A 477 6.41 -0.57 -14.99
CA GLN A 477 7.00 -0.46 -13.67
C GLN A 477 7.91 0.78 -13.59
N LEU A 478 7.87 1.48 -12.47
CA LEU A 478 8.85 2.50 -12.13
C LEU A 478 10.10 1.82 -11.57
N ARG A 479 11.25 2.09 -12.17
CA ARG A 479 12.56 1.61 -11.67
C ARG A 479 13.11 2.59 -10.63
N ASP A 480 14.08 2.16 -9.86
CA ASP A 480 14.78 3.01 -8.88
C ASP A 480 15.38 4.27 -9.54
N GLU A 481 15.87 4.15 -10.78
CA GLU A 481 16.39 5.27 -11.55
C GLU A 481 15.29 6.28 -11.93
N ASP A 482 14.09 5.81 -12.29
CA ASP A 482 12.94 6.66 -12.61
C ASP A 482 12.47 7.42 -11.36
N ILE A 483 12.33 6.71 -10.24
CA ILE A 483 11.97 7.29 -8.94
C ILE A 483 13.01 8.34 -8.51
N THR A 484 14.30 8.03 -8.67
CA THR A 484 15.40 8.93 -8.33
C THR A 484 15.38 10.17 -9.22
N ARG A 485 15.14 10.02 -10.52
CA ARG A 485 15.01 11.14 -11.46
C ARG A 485 13.88 12.08 -11.08
N ILE A 486 12.68 11.55 -10.84
CA ILE A 486 11.49 12.33 -10.49
C ILE A 486 11.72 13.07 -9.15
N THR A 487 12.17 12.35 -8.11
CA THR A 487 12.37 12.92 -6.79
C THR A 487 13.50 13.94 -6.75
N SER A 488 14.58 13.70 -7.50
CA SER A 488 15.70 14.66 -7.62
C SER A 488 15.27 15.94 -8.34
N ALA A 489 14.52 15.81 -9.44
CA ALA A 489 13.99 16.96 -10.18
C ALA A 489 13.08 17.82 -9.30
N PHE A 490 12.15 17.20 -8.57
CA PHE A 490 11.28 17.89 -7.60
C PHE A 490 12.07 18.60 -6.50
N LYS A 491 12.97 17.87 -5.82
CA LYS A 491 13.77 18.41 -4.71
C LYS A 491 14.71 19.52 -5.18
N GLN A 492 15.32 19.39 -6.35
CA GLN A 492 16.21 20.39 -6.92
C GLN A 492 15.45 21.67 -7.30
N ALA A 493 14.30 21.56 -7.96
CA ALA A 493 13.46 22.71 -8.30
C ALA A 493 13.04 23.48 -7.03
N LYS A 494 12.56 22.76 -6.01
CA LYS A 494 12.18 23.34 -4.72
C LYS A 494 13.37 23.99 -4.02
N LYS A 495 14.52 23.33 -3.96
CA LYS A 495 15.73 23.86 -3.33
C LYS A 495 16.23 25.10 -4.03
N THR A 496 16.27 25.12 -5.36
CA THR A 496 16.73 26.27 -6.14
C THR A 496 15.86 27.50 -5.87
N LEU A 497 14.53 27.33 -5.76
CA LEU A 497 13.61 28.42 -5.39
C LEU A 497 13.85 28.92 -3.95
N ILE A 498 14.05 28.01 -3.01
CA ILE A 498 14.31 28.36 -1.60
C ILE A 498 15.65 29.10 -1.46
N ASP A 499 16.71 28.60 -2.08
CA ASP A 499 18.06 29.17 -2.02
C ASP A 499 18.12 30.56 -2.68
N ALA A 500 17.32 30.77 -3.74
CA ALA A 500 17.23 32.06 -4.40
C ALA A 500 16.49 33.14 -3.58
N GLY A 501 15.60 32.72 -2.67
CA GLY A 501 14.78 33.62 -1.87
C GLY A 501 13.77 34.44 -2.68
N GLU A 502 13.31 35.56 -2.15
CA GLU A 502 12.37 36.45 -2.83
C GLU A 502 13.07 37.19 -3.98
N GLN A 503 12.47 37.17 -5.17
CA GLN A 503 13.01 37.71 -6.41
C GLN A 503 12.16 38.87 -6.94
N THR A 504 12.78 39.79 -7.68
CA THR A 504 12.05 40.75 -8.52
C THR A 504 11.40 40.00 -9.70
N THR A 505 10.36 40.59 -10.29
CA THR A 505 9.61 39.93 -11.37
C THR A 505 10.47 39.49 -12.57
N SER A 506 11.48 40.32 -12.94
CA SER A 506 12.39 39.99 -14.05
C SER A 506 13.36 38.87 -13.68
N SER A 507 13.99 38.91 -12.50
CA SER A 507 14.90 37.86 -12.04
C SER A 507 14.14 36.55 -11.72
N LEU A 508 12.88 36.62 -11.31
CA LEU A 508 12.05 35.43 -11.14
C LEU A 508 11.84 34.69 -12.46
N LYS A 509 11.51 35.38 -13.55
CA LYS A 509 11.35 34.74 -14.86
C LYS A 509 12.61 34.04 -15.35
N GLU A 510 13.78 34.65 -15.15
CA GLU A 510 15.07 34.03 -15.47
C GLU A 510 15.33 32.81 -14.60
N LEU A 511 15.04 32.90 -13.30
CA LEU A 511 15.18 31.79 -12.36
C LEU A 511 14.26 30.63 -12.73
N LEU A 512 12.98 30.88 -13.00
CA LEU A 512 12.03 29.84 -13.40
C LEU A 512 12.49 29.13 -14.68
N LYS A 513 12.98 29.90 -15.66
CA LYS A 513 13.55 29.35 -16.90
C LYS A 513 14.81 28.52 -16.66
N SER A 514 15.64 28.87 -15.68
CA SER A 514 16.84 28.11 -15.32
C SER A 514 16.54 26.77 -14.64
N ILE A 515 15.38 26.66 -13.99
CA ILE A 515 14.89 25.43 -13.34
C ILE A 515 14.22 24.51 -14.35
N GLU A 516 13.71 25.07 -15.45
CA GLU A 516 12.98 24.30 -16.46
C GLU A 516 13.86 23.22 -17.09
N VAL A 517 13.34 22.01 -17.15
CA VAL A 517 13.92 20.90 -17.90
C VAL A 517 13.02 20.62 -19.09
N GLU A 518 13.55 20.83 -20.30
CA GLU A 518 12.80 20.68 -21.54
C GLU A 518 12.04 19.35 -21.59
N LYS A 519 10.76 19.42 -21.88
CA LYS A 519 9.84 18.27 -22.00
C LYS A 519 9.68 17.44 -20.71
N TYR A 520 10.12 17.96 -19.54
CA TYR A 520 10.12 17.17 -18.32
C TYR A 520 9.63 17.91 -17.08
N LEU A 521 10.19 19.09 -16.79
CA LEU A 521 9.85 19.86 -15.59
C LEU A 521 9.66 21.34 -15.91
N ARG A 522 8.59 21.92 -15.35
CA ARG A 522 8.34 23.35 -15.39
C ARG A 522 7.70 23.83 -14.09
N VAL A 523 8.15 24.98 -13.61
CA VAL A 523 7.51 25.70 -12.51
C VAL A 523 6.58 26.76 -13.12
N VAL A 524 5.30 26.68 -12.82
CA VAL A 524 4.25 27.50 -13.40
C VAL A 524 3.69 28.45 -12.36
N GLU A 525 3.59 29.73 -12.70
CA GLU A 525 2.97 30.75 -11.85
C GLU A 525 1.43 30.61 -11.86
N MET A 526 0.79 30.94 -10.74
CA MET A 526 -0.67 30.88 -10.58
C MET A 526 -1.40 31.74 -11.63
N SER A 527 -0.81 32.87 -12.02
CA SER A 527 -1.33 33.76 -13.07
C SER A 527 -1.53 33.04 -14.41
N GLU A 528 -0.60 32.17 -14.79
CA GLU A 528 -0.71 31.35 -16.00
C GLU A 528 -1.77 30.25 -15.84
N ILE A 529 -1.88 29.63 -14.66
CA ILE A 529 -2.91 28.61 -14.36
C ILE A 529 -4.31 29.24 -14.43
N ILE A 530 -4.46 30.45 -13.89
CA ILE A 530 -5.72 31.22 -13.97
C ILE A 530 -6.06 31.52 -15.43
N ALA A 531 -5.08 31.97 -16.24
CA ALA A 531 -5.28 32.23 -17.67
C ALA A 531 -5.66 30.98 -18.48
N ASN A 532 -5.37 29.79 -17.96
CA ASN A 532 -5.76 28.49 -18.49
C ASN A 532 -7.04 27.91 -17.83
N ASP A 533 -7.92 28.76 -17.25
CA ASP A 533 -9.17 28.35 -16.61
C ASP A 533 -8.98 27.29 -15.52
N PHE A 534 -7.91 27.39 -14.73
CA PHE A 534 -7.55 26.44 -13.69
C PHE A 534 -7.41 24.99 -14.18
N ASN A 535 -7.16 24.81 -15.46
CA ASN A 535 -6.88 23.53 -16.06
C ASN A 535 -5.44 23.12 -15.75
N LEU A 536 -5.26 21.98 -15.10
CA LEU A 536 -3.96 21.47 -14.64
C LEU A 536 -3.43 20.33 -15.52
N ASN A 537 -3.99 20.15 -16.73
CA ASN A 537 -3.47 19.14 -17.65
C ASN A 537 -2.00 19.43 -17.98
N ILE A 538 -1.13 18.48 -17.69
CA ILE A 538 0.34 18.63 -17.78
C ILE A 538 0.79 19.06 -19.17
N SER A 539 0.17 18.51 -20.23
CA SER A 539 0.48 18.85 -21.63
C SER A 539 0.22 20.32 -22.01
N ARG A 540 -0.50 21.09 -21.17
CA ARG A 540 -0.64 22.54 -21.37
C ARG A 540 0.59 23.33 -20.94
N TYR A 541 1.40 22.76 -20.06
CA TYR A 541 2.54 23.44 -19.44
C TYR A 541 3.87 22.83 -19.87
N ILE A 542 3.87 21.55 -20.22
CA ILE A 542 5.04 20.82 -20.70
C ILE A 542 4.70 20.23 -22.06
N ASP A 543 5.36 20.74 -23.10
CA ASP A 543 5.19 20.22 -24.47
C ASP A 543 6.03 18.95 -24.66
N THR A 544 5.39 17.82 -24.50
CA THR A 544 5.99 16.50 -24.75
C THR A 544 5.78 15.99 -26.16
N SER A 545 5.23 16.83 -27.07
CA SER A 545 5.06 16.45 -28.46
C SER A 545 6.41 15.99 -29.04
N ILE A 546 6.41 14.79 -29.60
CA ILE A 546 7.53 14.32 -30.40
C ILE A 546 7.53 15.25 -31.62
N GLN A 547 8.56 16.09 -31.77
CA GLN A 547 8.75 16.75 -33.05
C GLN A 547 8.75 15.63 -34.09
N GLU A 548 7.77 15.65 -34.97
CA GLU A 548 7.79 14.77 -36.12
C GLU A 548 9.14 14.99 -36.78
N ILE A 549 10.02 14.01 -36.64
CA ILE A 549 11.25 13.98 -37.42
C ILE A 549 10.72 14.05 -38.84
N SER A 550 10.98 15.15 -39.54
CA SER A 550 10.60 15.28 -40.93
C SER A 550 11.26 14.12 -41.67
N VAL A 551 10.47 13.08 -41.87
CA VAL A 551 10.94 11.86 -42.53
C VAL A 551 11.27 12.28 -43.95
N ASN A 552 12.54 12.35 -44.26
CA ASN A 552 12.97 12.59 -45.64
C ASN A 552 12.51 11.38 -46.48
N ILE A 553 11.33 11.55 -47.09
CA ILE A 553 10.69 10.51 -47.90
C ILE A 553 11.65 9.97 -48.96
N HIS A 554 12.55 10.79 -49.48
CA HIS A 554 13.55 10.38 -50.47
C HIS A 554 14.50 9.33 -49.86
N ASN A 555 15.01 9.57 -48.67
CA ASN A 555 15.89 8.62 -47.97
C ASN A 555 15.19 7.31 -47.61
N VAL A 556 13.91 7.39 -47.28
CA VAL A 556 13.08 6.18 -46.99
C VAL A 556 12.85 5.38 -48.26
N LEU A 557 12.55 6.04 -49.38
CA LEU A 557 12.36 5.39 -50.67
C LEU A 557 13.68 4.77 -51.20
N GLU A 558 14.80 5.44 -51.03
CA GLU A 558 16.11 4.84 -51.36
C GLU A 558 16.41 3.60 -50.51
N ARG A 559 16.12 3.66 -49.23
CA ARG A 559 16.30 2.53 -48.33
C ARG A 559 15.36 1.37 -48.67
N SER A 560 14.13 1.65 -49.06
CA SER A 560 13.17 0.64 -49.53
C SER A 560 13.66 -0.05 -50.79
N ARG A 561 14.10 0.71 -51.80
CA ARG A 561 14.69 0.15 -53.03
C ARG A 561 15.89 -0.74 -52.76
N HIS A 562 16.77 -0.30 -51.86
CA HIS A 562 17.96 -1.10 -51.51
C HIS A 562 17.61 -2.41 -50.79
N ILE A 563 16.56 -2.41 -49.98
CA ILE A 563 16.02 -3.62 -49.31
C ILE A 563 15.39 -4.54 -50.35
N GLU A 564 14.61 -4.02 -51.30
CA GLU A 564 14.02 -4.79 -52.41
C GLU A 564 15.06 -5.45 -53.29
N GLU A 565 16.16 -4.73 -53.63
CA GLU A 565 17.28 -5.29 -54.37
C GLU A 565 17.98 -6.44 -53.60
N LYS A 566 18.21 -6.28 -52.30
CA LYS A 566 18.77 -7.34 -51.46
C LYS A 566 17.83 -8.55 -51.33
N LEU A 567 16.54 -8.32 -51.25
CA LEU A 567 15.51 -9.36 -51.22
C LEU A 567 15.57 -10.17 -52.53
N ALA A 568 15.57 -9.52 -53.68
CA ALA A 568 15.64 -10.16 -54.99
C ALA A 568 16.91 -11.02 -55.16
N ILE A 569 18.07 -10.55 -54.69
CA ILE A 569 19.31 -11.31 -54.69
C ILE A 569 19.21 -12.53 -53.77
N THR A 570 18.59 -12.40 -52.63
CA THR A 570 18.43 -13.48 -51.66
C THR A 570 17.46 -14.54 -52.17
N ASP A 571 16.35 -14.13 -52.80
CA ASP A 571 15.35 -15.01 -53.41
C ASP A 571 15.95 -15.79 -54.61
N ALA A 572 16.78 -15.13 -55.43
CA ALA A 572 17.51 -15.80 -56.51
C ALA A 572 18.46 -16.87 -55.99
N LYS A 573 19.20 -16.56 -54.89
CA LYS A 573 20.09 -17.55 -54.23
C LYS A 573 19.31 -18.71 -53.62
N LEU A 574 18.18 -18.41 -52.99
CA LEU A 574 17.30 -19.44 -52.39
C LEU A 574 16.72 -20.35 -53.47
N SER A 575 16.22 -19.79 -54.56
CA SER A 575 15.73 -20.55 -55.72
C SER A 575 16.82 -21.45 -56.33
N GLN A 576 18.06 -20.96 -56.42
CA GLN A 576 19.17 -21.75 -56.91
C GLN A 576 19.51 -22.90 -55.95
N MET A 577 19.47 -22.68 -54.63
CA MET A 577 19.69 -23.73 -53.62
C MET A 577 18.57 -24.76 -53.61
N LEU A 578 17.32 -24.35 -53.74
CA LEU A 578 16.18 -25.27 -53.84
C LEU A 578 16.27 -26.15 -55.07
N LYS A 579 16.67 -25.62 -56.24
CA LYS A 579 16.93 -26.42 -57.43
C LYS A 579 18.06 -27.44 -57.23
N ILE A 580 19.12 -27.11 -56.52
CA ILE A 580 20.21 -28.05 -56.19
C ILE A 580 19.71 -29.18 -55.28
N LEU A 581 18.73 -28.89 -54.39
CA LEU A 581 18.14 -29.86 -53.50
C LEU A 581 16.96 -30.67 -54.12
N GLY A 582 16.63 -30.40 -55.41
CA GLY A 582 15.51 -31.08 -56.09
C GLY A 582 14.15 -30.70 -55.57
N ILE A 583 14.01 -29.53 -54.98
CA ILE A 583 12.73 -28.96 -54.49
C ILE A 583 12.39 -27.83 -55.48
N ASP A 584 11.33 -28.05 -56.30
CA ASP A 584 10.78 -27.07 -57.24
C ASP A 584 9.90 -26.04 -56.55
#